data_93fd8a4c45c5b3b83796d370b12c9901
#
_entry.id   93fd8a4c45c5b3b83796d370b12c9901
#
_cell.length_a   1.000
_cell.length_b   1.000
_cell.length_c   1.000
_cell.angle_alpha   90.00
_cell.angle_beta   90.00
_cell.angle_gamma   90.00
#
_symmetry.space_group_name_H-M   'P 1'
#
loop_
_entity.id
_entity.type
_entity.pdbx_description
1 polymer ?
#
loop_
_entity_poly.entity_id
_entity_poly.type
_entity_poly.pdbx_seq_one_letter_code
_entity_poly.pdbx_strand_id
1 'polypeptide(L)'
;SVSAIHKLAGALTELDVLTGSAKADVAAIAEASSDFNGIALKMDYRDEKSGETTCVMGMVHTQDGRLISNYNIRYAVSQNSDEITERLTQWAQSHGAKLEVVMDNEPFYFPKEHPAVSELTAIFNEESGCNLPPYVNGGGTYARKIPNAISFGPGFPKEEGEYDFLPEGHGG
;
A
#
# COMPACT_ATOMS: atom_id res chain seq x y z
N SER A 1 5.67 -12.11 -1.41
CA SER A 1 6.56 -11.53 -2.45
C SER A 1 7.63 -10.66 -1.80
N VAL A 2 8.74 -10.40 -2.50
CA VAL A 2 9.83 -9.55 -2.02
C VAL A 2 10.07 -8.45 -3.04
N SER A 3 10.24 -7.20 -2.57
CA SER A 3 10.51 -6.04 -3.43
C SER A 3 11.79 -6.23 -4.24
N ALA A 4 11.74 -5.97 -5.54
CA ALA A 4 12.92 -5.96 -6.40
C ALA A 4 13.91 -4.85 -5.98
N ILE A 5 13.39 -3.71 -5.51
CA ILE A 5 14.19 -2.60 -4.97
C ILE A 5 14.97 -3.08 -3.74
N HIS A 6 14.30 -3.77 -2.81
CA HIS A 6 14.94 -4.32 -1.62
C HIS A 6 16.10 -5.28 -1.98
N LYS A 7 15.84 -6.21 -2.91
CA LYS A 7 16.87 -7.18 -3.36
C LYS A 7 18.07 -6.49 -3.97
N LEU A 8 17.84 -5.50 -4.85
CA LEU A 8 18.92 -4.78 -5.50
C LEU A 8 19.71 -3.92 -4.50
N ALA A 9 19.03 -3.18 -3.64
CA ALA A 9 19.67 -2.34 -2.63
C ALA A 9 20.48 -3.18 -1.63
N GLY A 10 19.95 -4.33 -1.18
CA GLY A 10 20.66 -5.29 -0.35
C GLY A 10 21.94 -5.79 -1.02
N ALA A 11 21.86 -6.26 -2.26
CA ALA A 11 23.01 -6.73 -3.01
C ALA A 11 24.09 -5.64 -3.19
N LEU A 12 23.70 -4.40 -3.49
CA LEU A 12 24.63 -3.29 -3.62
C LEU A 12 25.32 -2.94 -2.30
N THR A 13 24.64 -3.11 -1.17
CA THR A 13 25.20 -2.90 0.15
C THR A 13 26.22 -3.98 0.52
N GLU A 14 25.97 -5.24 0.14
CA GLU A 14 26.85 -6.38 0.41
C GLU A 14 28.11 -6.39 -0.47
N LEU A 15 28.01 -5.96 -1.72
CA LEU A 15 29.09 -6.03 -2.70
C LEU A 15 30.24 -5.03 -2.43
N ASP A 16 30.11 -4.15 -1.44
CA ASP A 16 31.12 -3.14 -1.06
C ASP A 16 31.61 -2.26 -2.23
N VAL A 17 30.75 -2.08 -3.23
CA VAL A 17 31.02 -1.25 -4.41
C VAL A 17 30.71 0.24 -4.19
N LEU A 18 30.00 0.53 -3.11
CA LEU A 18 29.57 1.87 -2.73
C LEU A 18 30.36 2.37 -1.52
N THR A 19 30.69 3.66 -1.52
CA THR A 19 31.39 4.33 -0.43
C THR A 19 30.69 5.62 -0.02
N GLY A 20 31.01 6.12 1.19
CA GLY A 20 30.51 7.40 1.67
C GLY A 20 28.97 7.45 1.79
N SER A 21 28.38 8.58 1.40
CA SER A 21 26.93 8.79 1.49
C SER A 21 26.14 7.84 0.60
N ALA A 22 26.64 7.47 -0.57
CA ALA A 22 25.95 6.55 -1.48
C ALA A 22 25.70 5.18 -0.83
N LYS A 23 26.63 4.67 -0.02
CA LYS A 23 26.44 3.43 0.72
C LYS A 23 25.35 3.57 1.80
N ALA A 24 25.35 4.71 2.51
CA ALA A 24 24.32 4.99 3.53
C ALA A 24 22.93 5.16 2.90
N ASP A 25 22.84 5.86 1.76
CA ASP A 25 21.58 6.09 1.07
C ASP A 25 20.96 4.78 0.56
N VAL A 26 21.78 3.90 -0.03
CA VAL A 26 21.33 2.59 -0.52
C VAL A 26 20.95 1.66 0.65
N ALA A 27 21.68 1.73 1.76
CA ALA A 27 21.31 0.98 2.97
C ALA A 27 19.96 1.43 3.54
N ALA A 28 19.70 2.74 3.57
CA ALA A 28 18.39 3.28 3.97
C ALA A 28 17.26 2.82 3.03
N ILE A 29 17.51 2.77 1.72
CA ILE A 29 16.54 2.22 0.75
C ILE A 29 16.30 0.73 1.00
N ALA A 30 17.33 -0.06 1.28
CA ALA A 30 17.19 -1.47 1.59
C ALA A 30 16.35 -1.69 2.85
N GLU A 31 16.60 -0.91 3.89
CA GLU A 31 15.81 -0.94 5.14
C GLU A 31 14.36 -0.58 4.89
N ALA A 32 14.10 0.57 4.27
CA ALA A 32 12.75 1.09 4.05
C ALA A 32 11.90 0.29 3.05
N SER A 33 12.51 -0.55 2.23
CA SER A 33 11.83 -1.44 1.26
C SER A 33 11.78 -2.90 1.68
N SER A 34 12.14 -3.20 2.93
CA SER A 34 12.26 -4.58 3.45
C SER A 34 10.93 -5.33 3.51
N ASP A 35 9.84 -4.61 3.64
CA ASP A 35 8.49 -5.15 3.70
C ASP A 35 7.48 -4.23 2.98
N PHE A 36 6.22 -4.64 2.93
CA PHE A 36 5.14 -3.87 2.28
C PHE A 36 4.21 -3.16 3.27
N ASN A 37 4.44 -3.30 4.57
CA ASN A 37 3.67 -2.66 5.62
C ASN A 37 4.39 -1.46 6.25
N GLY A 38 5.66 -1.25 5.87
CA GLY A 38 6.48 -0.14 6.33
C GLY A 38 6.92 -0.29 7.79
N ILE A 39 7.25 -1.50 8.23
CA ILE A 39 7.69 -1.77 9.61
C ILE A 39 8.91 -0.92 9.97
N ALA A 40 9.91 -0.86 9.08
CA ALA A 40 11.11 -0.04 9.28
C ALA A 40 10.77 1.46 9.41
N LEU A 41 9.69 1.90 8.80
CA LEU A 41 9.18 3.27 8.84
C LEU A 41 8.18 3.51 9.99
N LYS A 42 7.95 2.50 10.84
CA LYS A 42 6.97 2.51 11.95
C LYS A 42 5.55 2.79 11.47
N MET A 43 5.22 2.24 10.30
CA MET A 43 3.94 2.41 9.65
C MET A 43 3.03 1.18 9.77
N ASP A 44 3.49 0.11 10.38
CA ASP A 44 2.78 -1.14 10.60
C ASP A 44 1.56 -0.92 11.53
N TYR A 45 0.43 -0.72 10.89
CA TYR A 45 -0.82 -0.49 11.60
C TYR A 45 -1.95 -1.28 10.93
N ARG A 46 -2.88 -1.72 11.75
CA ARG A 46 -4.07 -2.44 11.31
C ARG A 46 -5.28 -2.02 12.11
N ASP A 47 -6.41 -1.83 11.45
CA ASP A 47 -7.71 -1.72 12.10
C ASP A 47 -8.70 -2.78 11.61
N GLU A 48 -9.81 -2.93 12.35
CA GLU A 48 -10.86 -3.92 12.03
C GLU A 48 -11.71 -3.50 10.82
N LYS A 49 -11.73 -2.20 10.48
CA LYS A 49 -12.61 -1.66 9.44
C LYS A 49 -11.96 -1.74 8.07
N SER A 50 -10.70 -1.36 7.96
CA SER A 50 -10.00 -1.21 6.68
C SER A 50 -8.79 -2.13 6.51
N GLY A 51 -8.45 -2.93 7.53
CA GLY A 51 -7.35 -3.86 7.47
C GLY A 51 -5.99 -3.21 7.70
N GLU A 52 -4.97 -3.72 7.04
CA GLU A 52 -3.58 -3.32 7.25
C GLU A 52 -3.20 -2.09 6.41
N THR A 53 -2.38 -1.23 7.01
CA THR A 53 -1.67 -0.20 6.26
C THR A 53 -0.65 -0.87 5.35
N THR A 54 -0.61 -0.42 4.09
CA THR A 54 0.44 -0.82 3.16
C THR A 54 1.32 0.37 2.82
N CYS A 55 2.63 0.14 2.77
CA CYS A 55 3.65 1.15 2.48
C CYS A 55 4.64 0.55 1.48
N VAL A 56 4.44 0.84 0.20
CA VAL A 56 5.20 0.22 -0.88
C VAL A 56 6.11 1.23 -1.54
N MET A 57 7.42 0.98 -1.52
CA MET A 57 8.37 1.72 -2.35
C MET A 57 8.23 1.21 -3.79
N GLY A 58 7.57 2.00 -4.63
CA GLY A 58 7.27 1.62 -6.01
C GLY A 58 8.34 2.02 -7.02
N MET A 59 9.16 3.03 -6.70
CA MET A 59 10.17 3.56 -7.61
C MET A 59 11.36 4.11 -6.84
N VAL A 60 12.56 3.89 -7.39
CA VAL A 60 13.79 4.58 -7.01
C VAL A 60 14.50 5.01 -8.27
N HIS A 61 14.96 6.25 -8.33
CA HIS A 61 15.72 6.79 -9.44
C HIS A 61 16.71 7.85 -8.98
N THR A 62 17.64 8.18 -9.83
CA THR A 62 18.60 9.27 -9.60
C THR A 62 18.18 10.50 -10.39
N GLN A 63 18.10 11.64 -9.72
CA GLN A 63 17.85 12.93 -10.35
C GLN A 63 18.78 13.99 -9.73
N ASP A 64 19.50 14.73 -10.57
CA ASP A 64 20.43 15.79 -10.15
C ASP A 64 21.45 15.34 -9.07
N GLY A 65 21.94 14.10 -9.21
CA GLY A 65 22.90 13.49 -8.29
C GLY A 65 22.32 13.06 -6.94
N ARG A 66 21.01 13.04 -6.80
CA ARG A 66 20.28 12.57 -5.59
C ARG A 66 19.48 11.32 -5.89
N LEU A 67 19.37 10.43 -4.91
CA LEU A 67 18.42 9.33 -4.96
C LEU A 67 17.05 9.83 -4.54
N ILE A 68 16.04 9.52 -5.35
CA ILE A 68 14.63 9.81 -5.09
C ILE A 68 13.90 8.49 -5.04
N SER A 69 13.18 8.28 -3.95
CA SER A 69 12.30 7.12 -3.76
C SER A 69 10.84 7.57 -3.62
N ASN A 70 9.94 6.89 -4.31
CA ASN A 70 8.51 7.15 -4.25
C ASN A 70 7.80 6.02 -3.49
N TYR A 71 6.98 6.42 -2.52
CA TYR A 71 6.15 5.51 -1.75
C TYR A 71 4.69 5.67 -2.12
N ASN A 72 4.00 4.55 -2.21
CA ASN A 72 2.55 4.50 -2.21
C ASN A 72 2.10 3.96 -0.85
N ILE A 73 1.41 4.79 -0.09
CA ILE A 73 0.94 4.44 1.24
C ILE A 73 -0.57 4.41 1.22
N ARG A 74 -1.15 3.29 1.66
CA ARG A 74 -2.58 3.13 1.87
C ARG A 74 -2.79 2.86 3.34
N TYR A 75 -3.19 3.87 4.05
CA TYR A 75 -3.32 3.81 5.50
C TYR A 75 -4.76 3.49 5.93
N ALA A 76 -4.88 2.92 7.13
CA ALA A 76 -6.14 2.51 7.71
C ALA A 76 -7.02 3.74 8.01
N VAL A 77 -8.35 3.58 7.94
CA VAL A 77 -9.31 4.69 8.11
C VAL A 77 -9.27 5.34 9.49
N SER A 78 -8.73 4.66 10.48
CA SER A 78 -8.54 5.18 11.84
C SER A 78 -7.19 5.89 12.06
N GLN A 79 -6.31 5.92 11.05
CA GLN A 79 -5.05 6.65 11.11
C GLN A 79 -5.22 8.10 10.64
N ASN A 80 -4.36 8.95 11.17
CA ASN A 80 -4.27 10.37 10.79
C ASN A 80 -3.07 10.57 9.85
N SER A 81 -3.29 11.24 8.71
CA SER A 81 -2.26 11.49 7.71
C SER A 81 -1.15 12.42 8.21
N ASP A 82 -1.46 13.35 9.11
CA ASP A 82 -0.47 14.24 9.71
C ASP A 82 0.52 13.45 10.58
N GLU A 83 0.03 12.49 11.39
CA GLU A 83 0.89 11.62 12.20
C GLU A 83 1.79 10.73 11.33
N ILE A 84 1.25 10.23 10.22
CA ILE A 84 1.99 9.46 9.23
C ILE A 84 3.11 10.31 8.62
N THR A 85 2.77 11.51 8.18
CA THR A 85 3.70 12.47 7.60
C THR A 85 4.80 12.85 8.60
N GLU A 86 4.46 13.05 9.86
CA GLU A 86 5.44 13.33 10.91
C GLU A 86 6.43 12.18 11.12
N ARG A 87 5.94 10.93 11.23
CA ARG A 87 6.79 9.74 11.37
C ARG A 87 7.74 9.57 10.19
N LEU A 88 7.23 9.71 8.97
CA LEU A 88 8.05 9.62 7.76
C LEU A 88 9.06 10.75 7.66
N THR A 89 8.70 11.97 8.10
CA THR A 89 9.61 13.11 8.16
C THR A 89 10.75 12.84 9.14
N GLN A 90 10.44 12.33 10.32
CA GLN A 90 11.45 11.98 11.33
C GLN A 90 12.40 10.89 10.82
N TRP A 91 11.86 9.85 10.16
CA TRP A 91 12.67 8.81 9.56
C TRP A 91 13.58 9.38 8.46
N ALA A 92 13.05 10.16 7.54
CA ALA A 92 13.82 10.79 6.46
C ALA A 92 14.94 11.66 7.00
N GLN A 93 14.66 12.51 7.99
CA GLN A 93 15.67 13.37 8.61
C GLN A 93 16.79 12.57 9.29
N SER A 94 16.48 11.46 9.95
CA SER A 94 17.48 10.59 10.58
C SER A 94 18.44 9.94 9.57
N HIS A 95 18.03 9.87 8.31
CA HIS A 95 18.84 9.37 7.17
C HIS A 95 19.37 10.48 6.25
N GLY A 96 19.31 11.74 6.68
CA GLY A 96 19.77 12.88 5.87
C GLY A 96 18.91 13.15 4.62
N ALA A 97 17.70 12.60 4.57
CA ALA A 97 16.77 12.76 3.47
C ALA A 97 15.68 13.80 3.78
N LYS A 98 14.93 14.18 2.74
CA LYS A 98 13.79 15.09 2.84
C LYS A 98 12.54 14.37 2.34
N LEU A 99 11.45 14.50 3.09
CA LEU A 99 10.13 14.06 2.67
C LEU A 99 9.42 15.16 1.86
N GLU A 100 8.75 14.75 0.81
CA GLU A 100 7.78 15.56 0.07
C GLU A 100 6.47 14.77 -0.08
N VAL A 101 5.36 15.35 0.33
CA VAL A 101 4.03 14.76 0.12
C VAL A 101 3.50 15.23 -1.21
N VAL A 102 3.47 14.34 -2.19
CA VAL A 102 3.02 14.65 -3.57
C VAL A 102 1.50 14.63 -3.65
N MET A 103 0.87 13.73 -2.91
CA MET A 103 -0.58 13.56 -2.89
C MET A 103 -1.00 12.97 -1.56
N ASP A 104 -2.04 13.55 -0.95
CA ASP A 104 -2.72 12.97 0.18
C ASP A 104 -4.22 12.87 -0.12
N ASN A 105 -4.76 11.68 0.06
CA ASN A 105 -6.18 11.41 -0.09
C ASN A 105 -6.63 10.56 1.09
N GLU A 106 -7.51 11.10 1.89
CA GLU A 106 -8.09 10.36 3.02
C GLU A 106 -8.68 9.01 2.58
N PRO A 107 -8.54 7.96 3.41
CA PRO A 107 -9.19 6.69 3.15
C PRO A 107 -10.70 6.86 3.01
N PHE A 108 -11.29 6.12 2.09
CA PHE A 108 -12.74 6.05 1.94
C PHE A 108 -13.25 4.76 2.59
N TYR A 109 -14.23 4.89 3.47
CA TYR A 109 -14.90 3.75 4.10
C TYR A 109 -16.40 3.91 4.05
N PHE A 110 -17.09 2.88 3.61
CA PHE A 110 -18.54 2.79 3.67
C PHE A 110 -18.94 1.70 4.68
N PRO A 111 -19.79 1.99 5.68
CA PRO A 111 -20.10 1.03 6.75
C PRO A 111 -20.70 -0.25 6.20
N LYS A 112 -20.15 -1.40 6.56
CA LYS A 112 -20.64 -2.72 6.14
C LYS A 112 -22.04 -3.04 6.72
N GLU A 113 -22.41 -2.37 7.80
CA GLU A 113 -23.71 -2.48 8.47
C GLU A 113 -24.81 -1.69 7.75
N HIS A 114 -24.47 -0.89 6.74
CA HIS A 114 -25.45 -0.11 6.01
C HIS A 114 -26.40 -1.03 5.24
N PRO A 115 -27.75 -0.80 5.27
CA PRO A 115 -28.73 -1.67 4.63
C PRO A 115 -28.46 -1.98 3.16
N ALA A 116 -28.00 -0.98 2.40
CA ALA A 116 -27.66 -1.16 0.99
C ALA A 116 -26.50 -2.16 0.79
N VAL A 117 -25.52 -2.22 1.69
CA VAL A 117 -24.43 -3.20 1.62
C VAL A 117 -24.96 -4.61 1.85
N SER A 118 -25.82 -4.78 2.85
CA SER A 118 -26.45 -6.07 3.15
C SER A 118 -27.31 -6.58 1.99
N GLU A 119 -28.09 -5.69 1.39
CA GLU A 119 -28.95 -6.03 0.24
C GLU A 119 -28.12 -6.41 -0.99
N LEU A 120 -27.11 -5.62 -1.35
CA LEU A 120 -26.24 -5.93 -2.46
C LEU A 120 -25.43 -7.22 -2.24
N THR A 121 -25.00 -7.48 -1.01
CA THR A 121 -24.32 -8.73 -0.65
C THR A 121 -25.26 -9.93 -0.81
N ALA A 122 -26.52 -9.81 -0.39
CA ALA A 122 -27.51 -10.87 -0.54
C ALA A 122 -27.76 -11.18 -2.02
N ILE A 123 -27.99 -10.16 -2.85
CA ILE A 123 -28.20 -10.30 -4.30
C ILE A 123 -26.96 -10.96 -4.93
N PHE A 124 -25.75 -10.49 -4.61
CA PHE A 124 -24.53 -11.08 -5.14
C PHE A 124 -24.40 -12.56 -4.81
N ASN A 125 -24.65 -12.92 -3.56
CA ASN A 125 -24.56 -14.31 -3.11
C ASN A 125 -25.62 -15.21 -3.77
N GLU A 126 -26.84 -14.70 -3.94
CA GLU A 126 -27.92 -15.42 -4.62
C GLU A 126 -27.56 -15.68 -6.10
N GLU A 127 -27.16 -14.66 -6.84
CA GLU A 127 -26.87 -14.74 -8.26
C GLU A 127 -25.59 -15.53 -8.57
N SER A 128 -24.58 -15.44 -7.69
CA SER A 128 -23.29 -16.13 -7.88
C SER A 128 -23.25 -17.54 -7.29
N GLY A 129 -24.24 -17.92 -6.44
CA GLY A 129 -24.19 -19.15 -5.67
C GLY A 129 -23.15 -19.15 -4.55
N CYS A 130 -22.60 -18.00 -4.21
CA CYS A 130 -21.61 -17.83 -3.14
C CYS A 130 -22.24 -17.56 -1.79
N ASN A 131 -21.43 -17.60 -0.73
CA ASN A 131 -21.80 -17.16 0.61
C ASN A 131 -20.66 -16.33 1.19
N LEU A 132 -20.45 -15.15 0.62
CA LEU A 132 -19.30 -14.29 0.91
C LEU A 132 -19.75 -13.02 1.64
N PRO A 133 -19.00 -12.56 2.64
CA PRO A 133 -19.23 -11.25 3.26
C PRO A 133 -18.72 -10.12 2.34
N PRO A 134 -19.20 -8.89 2.56
CA PRO A 134 -18.57 -7.73 1.94
C PRO A 134 -17.11 -7.59 2.41
N TYR A 135 -16.24 -7.17 1.52
CA TYR A 135 -14.82 -7.00 1.83
C TYR A 135 -14.34 -5.59 1.52
N VAL A 136 -13.21 -5.22 2.12
CA VAL A 136 -12.56 -3.93 1.87
C VAL A 136 -11.47 -4.10 0.81
N ASN A 137 -11.51 -3.27 -0.21
CA ASN A 137 -10.46 -3.21 -1.23
C ASN A 137 -9.54 -2.01 -0.95
N GLY A 138 -8.24 -2.25 -0.90
CA GLY A 138 -7.24 -1.20 -0.74
C GLY A 138 -7.11 -0.25 -1.95
N GLY A 139 -7.79 -0.51 -3.07
CA GLY A 139 -7.83 0.35 -4.25
C GLY A 139 -8.83 1.49 -4.12
N GLY A 140 -8.45 2.69 -4.59
CA GLY A 140 -9.40 3.80 -4.69
C GLY A 140 -10.36 3.60 -5.86
N THR A 141 -11.67 3.80 -5.64
CA THR A 141 -12.71 3.75 -6.66
C THR A 141 -13.37 5.11 -6.84
N TYR A 142 -14.21 5.26 -7.86
CA TYR A 142 -15.01 6.47 -8.08
C TYR A 142 -15.98 6.76 -6.93
N ALA A 143 -16.39 5.73 -6.18
CA ALA A 143 -17.29 5.87 -5.03
C ALA A 143 -16.79 6.90 -4.01
N ARG A 144 -15.48 7.02 -3.82
CA ARG A 144 -14.90 8.01 -2.89
C ARG A 144 -15.22 9.47 -3.23
N LYS A 145 -15.64 9.77 -4.47
CA LYS A 145 -15.95 11.13 -4.93
C LYS A 145 -17.44 11.37 -5.11
N ILE A 146 -18.26 10.38 -4.87
CA ILE A 146 -19.72 10.46 -5.04
C ILE A 146 -20.36 10.25 -3.67
N PRO A 147 -21.14 11.21 -3.17
CA PRO A 147 -21.83 11.06 -1.89
C PRO A 147 -22.72 9.81 -1.87
N ASN A 148 -22.65 9.06 -0.77
CA ASN A 148 -23.45 7.83 -0.54
C ASN A 148 -23.28 6.74 -1.62
N ALA A 149 -22.13 6.72 -2.30
CA ALA A 149 -21.81 5.68 -3.26
C ALA A 149 -21.00 4.55 -2.62
N ILE A 150 -21.25 3.34 -3.07
CA ILE A 150 -20.46 2.16 -2.73
C ILE A 150 -19.95 1.51 -4.01
N SER A 151 -18.82 0.82 -3.91
CA SER A 151 -18.33 0.01 -5.01
C SER A 151 -18.97 -1.36 -4.93
N PHE A 152 -19.56 -1.78 -6.03
CA PHE A 152 -20.12 -3.10 -6.22
C PHE A 152 -19.61 -3.62 -7.56
N GLY A 153 -18.98 -4.76 -7.59
CA GLY A 153 -18.30 -5.11 -8.80
C GLY A 153 -18.18 -6.60 -9.05
N PRO A 154 -17.74 -6.98 -10.28
CA PRO A 154 -17.76 -8.33 -10.78
C PRO A 154 -16.60 -9.20 -10.25
N GLY A 155 -15.81 -8.69 -9.32
CA GLY A 155 -14.68 -9.45 -8.78
C GLY A 155 -15.13 -10.48 -7.76
N PHE A 156 -14.65 -11.69 -7.94
CA PHE A 156 -14.76 -12.73 -6.93
C PHE A 156 -13.51 -12.72 -6.06
N PRO A 157 -13.62 -12.98 -4.74
CA PRO A 157 -12.46 -13.27 -3.91
C PRO A 157 -11.72 -14.45 -4.55
N LYS A 158 -10.43 -14.31 -4.77
CA LYS A 158 -9.62 -15.40 -5.31
C LYS A 158 -9.49 -16.48 -4.25
N GLU A 159 -10.00 -17.68 -4.54
CA GLU A 159 -9.50 -18.88 -3.89
C GLU A 159 -8.13 -19.22 -4.50
N GLU A 160 -7.20 -19.69 -3.67
CA GLU A 160 -5.85 -20.03 -4.11
C GLU A 160 -5.93 -21.05 -5.27
N GLY A 161 -5.48 -20.65 -6.48
CA GLY A 161 -5.47 -21.49 -7.68
C GLY A 161 -6.61 -21.29 -8.69
N GLU A 162 -7.64 -20.51 -8.39
CA GLU A 162 -8.84 -20.43 -9.23
C GLU A 162 -8.66 -19.66 -10.56
N TYR A 163 -7.54 -18.94 -10.74
CA TYR A 163 -7.25 -18.17 -11.96
C TYR A 163 -5.82 -18.31 -12.46
N ASP A 164 -5.24 -19.50 -12.34
CA ASP A 164 -3.89 -19.81 -12.84
C ASP A 164 -3.74 -19.67 -14.37
N PHE A 165 -4.86 -19.45 -15.08
CA PHE A 165 -4.85 -19.23 -16.52
C PHE A 165 -4.69 -17.76 -16.93
N LEU A 166 -4.76 -16.82 -15.99
CA LEU A 166 -4.49 -15.42 -16.29
C LEU A 166 -3.00 -15.13 -16.11
N PRO A 167 -2.35 -14.46 -17.07
CA PRO A 167 -0.96 -14.06 -16.92
C PRO A 167 -0.74 -13.28 -15.62
N GLU A 168 0.36 -13.56 -14.93
CA GLU A 168 0.75 -12.77 -13.75
C GLU A 168 0.77 -11.29 -14.10
N GLY A 169 0.02 -10.48 -13.32
CA GLY A 169 -0.05 -9.03 -13.51
C GLY A 169 -1.39 -8.49 -14.02
N HIS A 170 -2.37 -9.33 -14.32
CA HIS A 170 -3.75 -8.92 -14.63
C HIS A 170 -4.69 -9.00 -13.42
N GLY A 171 -4.23 -8.52 -12.27
CA GLY A 171 -5.10 -8.24 -11.13
C GLY A 171 -5.32 -6.74 -11.06
N GLY A 172 -6.48 -6.27 -11.52
CA GLY A 172 -6.91 -4.88 -11.36
C GLY A 172 -7.20 -4.54 -9.90
#